data_a5eafa6e89425beacc60b48cbb64ae29
#
_entry.id   a5eafa6e89425beacc60b48cbb64ae29
#
_cell.length_a   1.000
_cell.length_b   1.000
_cell.length_c   1.000
_cell.angle_alpha   90.00
_cell.angle_beta   90.00
_cell.angle_gamma   90.00
#
_symmetry.space_group_name_H-M   'P 1'
#
loop_
_entity.id
_entity.type
_entity.pdbx_description
1 polymer ?
#
loop_
_entity_poly.entity_id
_entity_poly.type
_entity_poly.pdbx_seq_one_letter_code
_entity_poly.pdbx_strand_id
1 'polypeptide(L)'
;MSNLINLNNIVYQVDKKYILKDVNCHINKNGILSILGPNGAGKTTLLKIMAGLIKPTSGSIKFNYKLPIGFVFQKPVLLNRSVEYNLIHALKYSIRPQIDQSKELVNHILNENKLSYLKDKPAKKISGGEQQLVSILRACIIKPEVLFFDEPTSNLDSEFKNTIEELILSASKKTKVIIVSQDQMMARKIADELLFLDRGTIRSEY
;
A
#
# COMPACT_ATOMS: atom_id res chain seq x y z
N MET A 1 6.12 7.03 22.64
CA MET A 1 5.10 6.35 21.79
C MET A 1 5.76 5.11 21.18
N SER A 2 5.09 3.96 21.10
CA SER A 2 5.71 2.76 20.51
C SER A 2 5.65 2.88 18.97
N ASN A 3 6.81 2.79 18.30
CA ASN A 3 6.88 2.76 16.85
C ASN A 3 6.13 1.55 16.29
N LEU A 4 5.54 1.69 15.11
CA LEU A 4 4.79 0.62 14.42
C LEU A 4 5.74 -0.41 13.79
N ILE A 5 6.82 0.08 13.17
CA ILE A 5 7.88 -0.75 12.56
C ILE A 5 9.23 -0.15 12.97
N ASN A 6 10.15 -1.01 13.36
CA ASN A 6 11.55 -0.62 13.60
C ASN A 6 12.45 -1.46 12.69
N LEU A 7 13.27 -0.79 11.91
CA LEU A 7 14.30 -1.39 11.05
C LEU A 7 15.68 -1.05 11.61
N ASN A 8 16.51 -2.07 11.82
CA ASN A 8 17.85 -1.91 12.33
C ASN A 8 18.85 -2.62 11.42
N ASN A 9 19.77 -1.85 10.83
CA ASN A 9 20.88 -2.29 9.98
C ASN A 9 20.40 -3.21 8.82
N ILE A 10 19.30 -2.84 8.17
CA ILE A 10 18.72 -3.65 7.10
C ILE A 10 19.59 -3.63 5.87
N VAL A 11 20.03 -4.81 5.47
CA VAL A 11 20.72 -5.07 4.21
C VAL A 11 19.89 -6.03 3.38
N TYR A 12 19.76 -5.74 2.09
CA TYR A 12 19.16 -6.68 1.14
C TYR A 12 20.02 -6.79 -0.12
N GLN A 13 20.38 -8.00 -0.47
CA GLN A 13 21.29 -8.32 -1.58
C GLN A 13 20.67 -9.37 -2.49
N VAL A 14 20.83 -9.19 -3.80
CA VAL A 14 20.47 -10.14 -4.85
C VAL A 14 21.66 -10.29 -5.79
N ASP A 15 22.08 -11.49 -6.09
CA ASP A 15 23.19 -11.79 -7.01
C ASP A 15 24.46 -10.93 -6.75
N LYS A 16 24.89 -10.85 -5.48
CA LYS A 16 26.03 -10.05 -5.01
C LYS A 16 25.84 -8.53 -5.16
N LYS A 17 24.69 -8.04 -5.64
CA LYS A 17 24.37 -6.62 -5.74
C LYS A 17 23.54 -6.16 -4.54
N TYR A 18 24.05 -5.17 -3.82
CA TYR A 18 23.32 -4.55 -2.72
C TYR A 18 22.19 -3.66 -3.26
N ILE A 19 20.97 -3.98 -2.86
CA ILE A 19 19.74 -3.19 -3.13
C ILE A 19 19.48 -2.23 -1.96
N LEU A 20 19.63 -2.72 -0.72
CA LEU A 20 19.57 -1.88 0.49
C LEU A 20 20.86 -2.08 1.29
N LYS A 21 21.33 -0.98 1.89
CA LYS A 21 22.63 -0.89 2.57
C LYS A 21 22.45 -0.19 3.91
N ASP A 22 22.45 -0.98 4.98
CA ASP A 22 22.41 -0.46 6.35
C ASP A 22 21.27 0.53 6.60
N VAL A 23 20.04 0.13 6.21
CA VAL A 23 18.87 0.99 6.39
C VAL A 23 18.38 0.89 7.83
N ASN A 24 18.32 2.04 8.49
CA ASN A 24 17.83 2.22 9.85
C ASN A 24 16.68 3.22 9.81
N CYS A 25 15.49 2.87 10.30
CA CYS A 25 14.39 3.82 10.46
C CYS A 25 13.31 3.32 11.43
N HIS A 26 12.53 4.26 11.94
CA HIS A 26 11.43 4.05 12.86
C HIS A 26 10.15 4.61 12.26
N ILE A 27 9.13 3.80 12.12
CA ILE A 27 7.85 4.20 11.53
C ILE A 27 6.82 4.37 12.62
N ASN A 28 6.21 5.55 12.68
CA ASN A 28 5.16 5.89 13.62
C ASN A 28 3.82 5.20 13.28
N LYS A 29 2.90 5.15 14.25
CA LYS A 29 1.61 4.43 14.08
C LYS A 29 0.60 5.16 13.20
N ASN A 30 0.66 6.47 13.08
CA ASN A 30 -0.38 7.28 12.45
C ASN A 30 0.14 8.00 11.20
N GLY A 31 -0.79 8.49 10.40
CA GLY A 31 -0.50 9.34 9.26
C GLY A 31 0.06 8.59 8.04
N ILE A 32 0.56 9.38 7.10
CA ILE A 32 1.10 8.92 5.82
C ILE A 32 2.61 9.12 5.82
N LEU A 33 3.37 8.03 5.67
CA LEU A 33 4.78 8.08 5.33
C LEU A 33 4.95 7.90 3.82
N SER A 34 5.61 8.84 3.16
CA SER A 34 5.99 8.67 1.76
C SER A 34 7.49 8.43 1.61
N ILE A 35 7.84 7.34 0.92
CA ILE A 35 9.21 6.97 0.58
C ILE A 35 9.49 7.45 -0.83
N LEU A 36 10.36 8.45 -0.96
CA LEU A 36 10.77 9.07 -2.21
C LEU A 36 12.17 8.58 -2.63
N GLY A 37 12.49 8.76 -3.89
CA GLY A 37 13.83 8.50 -4.42
C GLY A 37 13.79 8.10 -5.90
N PRO A 38 14.96 8.07 -6.56
CA PRO A 38 15.06 7.74 -7.99
C PRO A 38 14.69 6.28 -8.28
N ASN A 39 14.51 5.98 -9.57
CA ASN A 39 14.33 4.59 -10.02
C ASN A 39 15.54 3.74 -9.65
N GLY A 40 15.28 2.52 -9.17
CA GLY A 40 16.34 1.61 -8.73
C GLY A 40 16.94 1.94 -7.36
N ALA A 41 16.44 2.93 -6.63
CA ALA A 41 16.93 3.25 -5.28
C ALA A 41 16.66 2.17 -4.22
N GLY A 42 15.75 1.21 -4.49
CA GLY A 42 15.37 0.15 -3.56
C GLY A 42 14.03 0.37 -2.85
N LYS A 43 13.24 1.37 -3.25
CA LYS A 43 11.98 1.77 -2.59
C LYS A 43 10.97 0.61 -2.46
N THR A 44 10.62 -0.04 -3.57
CA THR A 44 9.72 -1.20 -3.59
C THR A 44 10.25 -2.35 -2.72
N THR A 45 11.58 -2.57 -2.72
CA THR A 45 12.23 -3.58 -1.87
C THR A 45 12.06 -3.24 -0.40
N LEU A 46 12.34 -2.01 -0.02
CA LEU A 46 12.16 -1.52 1.35
C LEU A 46 10.69 -1.65 1.79
N LEU A 47 9.75 -1.24 0.93
CA LEU A 47 8.31 -1.37 1.20
C LEU A 47 7.90 -2.83 1.44
N LYS A 48 8.37 -3.77 0.59
CA LYS A 48 8.09 -5.21 0.76
C LYS A 48 8.70 -5.79 2.03
N ILE A 49 9.87 -5.31 2.43
CA ILE A 49 10.51 -5.71 3.69
C ILE A 49 9.68 -5.17 4.89
N MET A 50 9.26 -3.90 4.86
CA MET A 50 8.38 -3.31 5.88
C MET A 50 7.02 -4.03 5.98
N ALA A 51 6.53 -4.57 4.87
CA ALA A 51 5.29 -5.35 4.84
C ALA A 51 5.49 -6.83 5.24
N GLY A 52 6.72 -7.27 5.52
CA GLY A 52 7.03 -8.67 5.83
C GLY A 52 6.90 -9.63 4.65
N LEU A 53 6.78 -9.12 3.41
CA LEU A 53 6.64 -9.92 2.19
C LEU A 53 7.97 -10.55 1.75
N ILE A 54 9.10 -9.92 2.06
CA ILE A 54 10.44 -10.46 1.82
C ILE A 54 11.29 -10.26 3.08
N LYS A 55 12.19 -11.20 3.33
CA LYS A 55 13.14 -11.12 4.46
C LYS A 55 14.40 -10.37 4.02
N PRO A 56 14.98 -9.50 4.88
CA PRO A 56 16.28 -8.90 4.58
C PRO A 56 17.38 -9.97 4.60
N THR A 57 18.52 -9.68 3.93
CA THR A 57 19.72 -10.53 3.96
C THR A 57 20.38 -10.50 5.33
N SER A 58 20.40 -9.32 5.98
CA SER A 58 20.85 -9.13 7.36
C SER A 58 20.16 -7.94 8.00
N GLY A 59 20.37 -7.74 9.28
CA GLY A 59 19.65 -6.77 10.10
C GLY A 59 18.43 -7.38 10.79
N SER A 60 17.66 -6.54 11.48
CA SER A 60 16.48 -6.99 12.21
C SER A 60 15.29 -6.06 12.00
N ILE A 61 14.09 -6.64 11.99
CA ILE A 61 12.84 -5.89 11.91
C ILE A 61 11.96 -6.28 13.08
N LYS A 62 11.40 -5.26 13.74
CA LYS A 62 10.36 -5.45 14.75
C LYS A 62 9.06 -4.86 14.24
N PHE A 63 8.05 -5.71 14.11
CA PHE A 63 6.69 -5.32 13.77
C PHE A 63 5.85 -5.19 15.05
N ASN A 64 5.18 -4.05 15.22
CA ASN A 64 4.25 -3.80 16.32
C ASN A 64 2.83 -3.57 15.77
N TYR A 65 2.48 -4.21 14.66
CA TYR A 65 1.16 -4.25 14.09
C TYR A 65 0.65 -5.69 13.97
N LYS A 66 -0.67 -5.84 13.83
CA LYS A 66 -1.33 -7.14 13.66
C LYS A 66 -1.66 -7.38 12.19
N LEU A 67 -1.70 -8.64 11.80
CA LEU A 67 -2.25 -9.03 10.50
C LEU A 67 -3.78 -9.03 10.54
N PRO A 68 -4.48 -8.81 9.41
CA PRO A 68 -3.93 -8.62 8.06
C PRO A 68 -3.38 -7.21 7.82
N ILE A 69 -2.47 -7.12 6.86
CA ILE A 69 -2.02 -5.87 6.24
C ILE A 69 -2.71 -5.70 4.89
N GLY A 70 -2.85 -4.45 4.44
CA GLY A 70 -3.23 -4.16 3.05
C GLY A 70 -1.99 -3.84 2.21
N PHE A 71 -1.84 -4.49 1.05
CA PHE A 71 -0.76 -4.18 0.11
C PHE A 71 -1.32 -3.95 -1.29
N VAL A 72 -1.04 -2.78 -1.86
CA VAL A 72 -1.42 -2.37 -3.20
C VAL A 72 -0.17 -2.33 -4.07
N PHE A 73 -0.10 -3.21 -5.05
CA PHE A 73 1.01 -3.30 -5.98
C PHE A 73 0.90 -2.24 -7.08
N GLN A 74 2.02 -1.84 -7.67
CA GLN A 74 2.10 -0.93 -8.82
C GLN A 74 1.23 -1.40 -9.99
N LYS A 75 1.27 -2.72 -10.28
CA LYS A 75 0.35 -3.35 -11.23
C LYS A 75 -0.73 -4.07 -10.44
N PRO A 76 -2.03 -3.76 -10.64
CA PRO A 76 -3.11 -4.40 -9.93
C PRO A 76 -3.10 -5.92 -10.07
N VAL A 77 -3.18 -6.63 -8.95
CA VAL A 77 -3.27 -8.10 -8.93
C VAL A 77 -4.68 -8.49 -8.53
N LEU A 78 -5.56 -8.71 -9.51
CA LEU A 78 -6.96 -9.08 -9.31
C LEU A 78 -7.23 -10.53 -9.71
N LEU A 79 -8.14 -11.18 -9.00
CA LEU A 79 -8.63 -12.51 -9.35
C LEU A 79 -9.43 -12.44 -10.66
N ASN A 80 -9.35 -13.48 -11.48
CA ASN A 80 -10.17 -13.60 -12.71
C ASN A 80 -11.62 -13.94 -12.36
N ARG A 81 -12.29 -13.00 -11.70
CA ARG A 81 -13.67 -13.06 -11.21
C ARG A 81 -14.27 -11.65 -11.29
N SER A 82 -15.54 -11.48 -10.92
CA SER A 82 -16.15 -10.14 -10.84
C SER A 82 -15.47 -9.23 -9.81
N VAL A 83 -15.71 -7.93 -9.91
CA VAL A 83 -15.27 -6.94 -8.94
C VAL A 83 -15.83 -7.26 -7.55
N GLU A 84 -17.15 -7.55 -7.46
CA GLU A 84 -17.78 -7.96 -6.21
C GLU A 84 -17.06 -9.16 -5.58
N TYR A 85 -16.79 -10.20 -6.37
CA TYR A 85 -16.10 -11.38 -5.87
C TYR A 85 -14.68 -11.05 -5.31
N ASN A 86 -13.92 -10.17 -5.98
CA ASN A 86 -12.62 -9.74 -5.52
C ASN A 86 -12.66 -9.07 -4.14
N LEU A 87 -13.69 -8.26 -3.87
CA LEU A 87 -13.89 -7.58 -2.58
C LEU A 87 -14.38 -8.55 -1.50
N ILE A 88 -15.37 -9.39 -1.80
CA ILE A 88 -15.87 -10.43 -0.87
C ILE A 88 -14.75 -11.41 -0.50
N HIS A 89 -13.93 -11.81 -1.47
CA HIS A 89 -12.81 -12.72 -1.22
C HIS A 89 -11.82 -12.16 -0.20
N ALA A 90 -11.54 -10.85 -0.25
CA ALA A 90 -10.66 -10.20 0.71
C ALA A 90 -11.21 -10.25 2.14
N LEU A 91 -12.51 -10.10 2.32
CA LEU A 91 -13.17 -10.14 3.64
C LEU A 91 -12.97 -11.45 4.39
N LYS A 92 -12.75 -12.57 3.69
CA LYS A 92 -12.45 -13.86 4.32
C LYS A 92 -11.15 -13.83 5.14
N TYR A 93 -10.25 -12.93 4.82
CA TYR A 93 -8.96 -12.76 5.49
C TYR A 93 -8.93 -11.58 6.47
N SER A 94 -10.08 -10.93 6.71
CA SER A 94 -10.19 -9.88 7.73
C SER A 94 -10.07 -10.47 9.15
N ILE A 95 -9.70 -9.64 10.12
CA ILE A 95 -9.61 -10.02 11.55
C ILE A 95 -10.98 -10.49 12.08
N ARG A 96 -12.07 -9.95 11.52
CA ARG A 96 -13.46 -10.32 11.85
C ARG A 96 -14.23 -10.58 10.56
N PRO A 97 -14.19 -11.81 10.03
CA PRO A 97 -14.91 -12.14 8.80
C PRO A 97 -16.42 -11.91 9.00
N GLN A 98 -16.99 -10.96 8.27
CA GLN A 98 -18.45 -10.71 8.24
C GLN A 98 -19.00 -11.33 6.96
N ILE A 99 -19.02 -12.66 6.88
CA ILE A 99 -19.38 -13.39 5.65
C ILE A 99 -20.86 -13.15 5.29
N ASP A 100 -21.74 -13.13 6.29
CA ASP A 100 -23.19 -12.98 6.07
C ASP A 100 -23.60 -11.58 5.58
N GLN A 101 -22.83 -10.55 5.92
CA GLN A 101 -23.06 -9.15 5.51
C GLN A 101 -22.09 -8.67 4.41
N SER A 102 -21.29 -9.59 3.85
CA SER A 102 -20.22 -9.22 2.90
C SER A 102 -20.74 -8.56 1.63
N LYS A 103 -21.89 -8.99 1.12
CA LYS A 103 -22.49 -8.40 -0.09
C LYS A 103 -23.01 -6.98 0.16
N GLU A 104 -23.67 -6.76 1.29
CA GLU A 104 -24.18 -5.44 1.67
C GLU A 104 -23.04 -4.45 1.87
N LEU A 105 -21.96 -4.86 2.57
CA LEU A 105 -20.77 -4.05 2.77
C LEU A 105 -20.09 -3.72 1.43
N VAL A 106 -19.96 -4.69 0.52
CA VAL A 106 -19.37 -4.45 -0.79
C VAL A 106 -20.22 -3.50 -1.63
N ASN A 107 -21.56 -3.67 -1.62
CA ASN A 107 -22.47 -2.75 -2.30
C ASN A 107 -22.34 -1.32 -1.75
N HIS A 108 -22.29 -1.17 -0.43
CA HIS A 108 -22.10 0.12 0.21
C HIS A 108 -20.77 0.79 -0.21
N ILE A 109 -19.66 0.07 -0.13
CA ILE A 109 -18.33 0.58 -0.52
C ILE A 109 -18.28 0.97 -2.00
N LEU A 110 -18.82 0.14 -2.89
CA LEU A 110 -18.86 0.45 -4.32
C LEU A 110 -19.74 1.67 -4.61
N ASN A 111 -20.84 1.83 -3.90
CA ASN A 111 -21.73 2.99 -4.05
C ASN A 111 -21.08 4.28 -3.55
N GLU A 112 -20.49 4.27 -2.35
CA GLU A 112 -19.76 5.41 -1.80
C GLU A 112 -18.65 5.92 -2.72
N ASN A 113 -17.99 5.00 -3.43
CA ASN A 113 -16.89 5.32 -4.34
C ASN A 113 -17.35 5.47 -5.81
N LYS A 114 -18.66 5.52 -6.08
CA LYS A 114 -19.25 5.67 -7.42
C LYS A 114 -18.82 4.58 -8.42
N LEU A 115 -18.52 3.38 -7.92
CA LEU A 115 -18.03 2.23 -8.69
C LEU A 115 -19.07 1.09 -8.81
N SER A 116 -20.35 1.35 -8.46
CA SER A 116 -21.42 0.34 -8.50
C SER A 116 -21.60 -0.28 -9.89
N TYR A 117 -21.33 0.48 -10.96
CA TYR A 117 -21.39 0.02 -12.35
C TYR A 117 -20.32 -1.03 -12.72
N LEU A 118 -19.33 -1.24 -11.86
CA LEU A 118 -18.27 -2.25 -12.01
C LEU A 118 -18.61 -3.57 -11.34
N LYS A 119 -19.60 -3.61 -10.44
CA LYS A 119 -19.88 -4.71 -9.52
C LYS A 119 -19.76 -6.09 -10.16
N ASP A 120 -20.50 -6.31 -11.24
CA ASP A 120 -20.62 -7.61 -11.91
C ASP A 120 -19.60 -7.79 -13.04
N LYS A 121 -18.83 -6.74 -13.38
CA LYS A 121 -17.83 -6.80 -14.45
C LYS A 121 -16.66 -7.71 -14.06
N PRO A 122 -16.11 -8.48 -15.02
CA PRO A 122 -14.88 -9.22 -14.81
C PRO A 122 -13.72 -8.25 -14.48
N ALA A 123 -13.11 -8.39 -13.30
CA ALA A 123 -12.14 -7.44 -12.79
C ALA A 123 -10.88 -7.25 -13.66
N LYS A 124 -10.56 -8.25 -14.51
CA LYS A 124 -9.45 -8.16 -15.48
C LYS A 124 -9.83 -7.47 -16.79
N LYS A 125 -11.13 -7.16 -17.02
CA LYS A 125 -11.63 -6.55 -18.27
C LYS A 125 -12.01 -5.07 -18.10
N ILE A 126 -11.89 -4.50 -16.91
CA ILE A 126 -12.09 -3.08 -16.66
C ILE A 126 -10.79 -2.30 -16.96
N SER A 127 -10.86 -0.97 -17.06
CA SER A 127 -9.69 -0.11 -17.34
C SER A 127 -8.59 -0.25 -16.27
N GLY A 128 -7.37 0.14 -16.60
CA GLY A 128 -6.24 0.08 -15.65
C GLY A 128 -6.47 0.92 -14.40
N GLY A 129 -7.04 2.12 -14.54
CA GLY A 129 -7.41 2.98 -13.41
C GLY A 129 -8.49 2.36 -12.54
N GLU A 130 -9.54 1.79 -13.14
CA GLU A 130 -10.59 1.07 -12.41
C GLU A 130 -10.02 -0.16 -11.67
N GLN A 131 -9.10 -0.91 -12.30
CA GLN A 131 -8.42 -2.03 -11.64
C GLN A 131 -7.64 -1.57 -10.43
N GLN A 132 -6.96 -0.43 -10.51
CA GLN A 132 -6.21 0.14 -9.41
C GLN A 132 -7.13 0.57 -8.26
N LEU A 133 -8.26 1.25 -8.56
CA LEU A 133 -9.27 1.61 -7.56
C LEU A 133 -9.83 0.36 -6.86
N VAL A 134 -10.19 -0.68 -7.60
CA VAL A 134 -10.67 -1.95 -7.03
C VAL A 134 -9.59 -2.61 -6.16
N SER A 135 -8.31 -2.55 -6.56
CA SER A 135 -7.20 -3.08 -5.77
C SER A 135 -7.05 -2.35 -4.43
N ILE A 136 -7.20 -1.01 -4.44
CA ILE A 136 -7.18 -0.17 -3.24
C ILE A 136 -8.35 -0.51 -2.32
N LEU A 137 -9.57 -0.53 -2.84
CA LEU A 137 -10.76 -0.89 -2.05
C LEU A 137 -10.64 -2.27 -1.44
N ARG A 138 -10.07 -3.23 -2.19
CA ARG A 138 -9.80 -4.58 -1.69
C ARG A 138 -8.80 -4.60 -0.53
N ALA A 139 -7.79 -3.75 -0.55
CA ALA A 139 -6.85 -3.61 0.55
C ALA A 139 -7.46 -2.91 1.76
N CYS A 140 -8.36 -1.94 1.54
CA CYS A 140 -9.01 -1.16 2.61
C CYS A 140 -10.15 -1.93 3.31
N ILE A 141 -10.91 -2.76 2.57
CA ILE A 141 -12.13 -3.42 3.07
C ILE A 141 -11.87 -4.33 4.28
N ILE A 142 -10.67 -4.89 4.38
CA ILE A 142 -10.26 -5.75 5.49
C ILE A 142 -9.93 -4.97 6.77
N LYS A 143 -9.99 -3.63 6.74
CA LYS A 143 -9.68 -2.70 7.83
C LYS A 143 -8.31 -3.00 8.47
N PRO A 144 -7.21 -2.97 7.71
CA PRO A 144 -5.89 -3.30 8.21
C PRO A 144 -5.35 -2.20 9.12
N GLU A 145 -4.37 -2.52 9.99
CA GLU A 145 -3.64 -1.51 10.77
C GLU A 145 -2.64 -0.73 9.92
N VAL A 146 -2.15 -1.34 8.84
CA VAL A 146 -1.19 -0.73 7.90
C VAL A 146 -1.58 -1.00 6.47
N LEU A 147 -1.53 0.05 5.64
CA LEU A 147 -1.68 -0.01 4.20
C LEU A 147 -0.35 0.34 3.53
N PHE A 148 0.11 -0.51 2.65
CA PHE A 148 1.30 -0.32 1.84
C PHE A 148 0.92 -0.08 0.39
N PHE A 149 1.46 0.99 -0.22
CA PHE A 149 1.21 1.36 -1.60
C PHE A 149 2.52 1.45 -2.39
N ASP A 150 2.66 0.63 -3.40
CA ASP A 150 3.81 0.66 -4.32
C ASP A 150 3.41 1.41 -5.59
N GLU A 151 3.79 2.68 -5.68
CA GLU A 151 3.51 3.59 -6.81
C GLU A 151 2.04 3.58 -7.29
N PRO A 152 1.06 3.86 -6.40
CA PRO A 152 -0.36 3.62 -6.68
C PRO A 152 -0.94 4.48 -7.80
N THR A 153 -0.31 5.60 -8.17
CA THR A 153 -0.77 6.55 -9.20
C THR A 153 0.05 6.51 -10.48
N SER A 154 1.02 5.58 -10.58
CA SER A 154 1.87 5.49 -11.77
C SER A 154 1.06 5.11 -13.03
N ASN A 155 1.38 5.77 -14.15
CA ASN A 155 0.75 5.53 -15.47
C ASN A 155 -0.77 5.75 -15.51
N LEU A 156 -1.32 6.56 -14.62
CA LEU A 156 -2.73 6.93 -14.60
C LEU A 156 -2.91 8.39 -15.05
N ASP A 157 -4.09 8.69 -15.60
CA ASP A 157 -4.49 10.06 -15.88
C ASP A 157 -4.80 10.87 -14.62
N SER A 158 -5.02 12.17 -14.76
CA SER A 158 -5.21 13.09 -13.64
C SER A 158 -6.48 12.80 -12.81
N GLU A 159 -7.54 12.32 -13.45
CA GLU A 159 -8.82 12.03 -12.78
C GLU A 159 -8.67 10.85 -11.82
N PHE A 160 -8.09 9.74 -12.30
CA PHE A 160 -7.81 8.59 -11.45
C PHE A 160 -6.79 8.90 -10.35
N LYS A 161 -5.75 9.71 -10.64
CA LYS A 161 -4.79 10.15 -9.61
C LYS A 161 -5.49 10.87 -8.48
N ASN A 162 -6.34 11.85 -8.76
CA ASN A 162 -7.07 12.61 -7.75
C ASN A 162 -7.97 11.68 -6.91
N THR A 163 -8.72 10.78 -7.56
CA THR A 163 -9.57 9.82 -6.85
C THR A 163 -8.76 8.91 -5.92
N ILE A 164 -7.59 8.44 -6.35
CA ILE A 164 -6.70 7.60 -5.53
C ILE A 164 -6.13 8.40 -4.36
N GLU A 165 -5.71 9.64 -4.57
CA GLU A 165 -5.24 10.51 -3.50
C GLU A 165 -6.32 10.70 -2.41
N GLU A 166 -7.56 10.96 -2.81
CA GLU A 166 -8.70 11.08 -1.89
C GLU A 166 -8.94 9.79 -1.09
N LEU A 167 -8.88 8.63 -1.74
CA LEU A 167 -8.98 7.32 -1.08
C LEU A 167 -7.87 7.10 -0.06
N ILE A 168 -6.63 7.44 -0.41
CA ILE A 168 -5.47 7.33 0.47
C ILE A 168 -5.64 8.24 1.69
N LEU A 169 -6.01 9.50 1.50
CA LEU A 169 -6.28 10.46 2.58
C LEU A 169 -7.44 10.00 3.47
N SER A 170 -8.50 9.45 2.90
CA SER A 170 -9.60 8.88 3.67
C SER A 170 -9.17 7.68 4.52
N ALA A 171 -8.37 6.78 3.96
CA ALA A 171 -7.86 5.60 4.66
C ALA A 171 -6.89 5.98 5.79
N SER A 172 -6.04 7.00 5.60
CA SER A 172 -5.02 7.41 6.57
C SER A 172 -5.60 7.94 7.89
N LYS A 173 -6.87 8.37 7.91
CA LYS A 173 -7.56 8.79 9.13
C LYS A 173 -7.71 7.67 10.18
N LYS A 174 -7.64 6.40 9.75
CA LYS A 174 -7.86 5.24 10.63
C LYS A 174 -6.74 4.19 10.55
N THR A 175 -5.84 4.30 9.57
CA THR A 175 -4.85 3.28 9.23
C THR A 175 -3.53 3.97 8.93
N LYS A 176 -2.40 3.45 9.43
CA LYS A 176 -1.08 3.92 8.97
C LYS A 176 -0.95 3.62 7.49
N VAL A 177 -0.53 4.62 6.72
CA VAL A 177 -0.27 4.47 5.29
C VAL A 177 1.21 4.64 5.02
N ILE A 178 1.79 3.74 4.23
CA ILE A 178 3.17 3.82 3.76
C ILE A 178 3.14 3.74 2.24
N ILE A 179 3.63 4.78 1.57
CA ILE A 179 3.57 4.93 0.11
C ILE A 179 4.99 5.02 -0.44
N VAL A 180 5.26 4.27 -1.49
CA VAL A 180 6.39 4.52 -2.38
C VAL A 180 5.90 5.31 -3.57
N SER A 181 6.52 6.43 -3.87
CA SER A 181 6.18 7.25 -5.02
C SER A 181 7.43 7.86 -5.68
N GLN A 182 7.34 8.09 -7.00
CA GLN A 182 8.25 8.94 -7.74
C GLN A 182 7.68 10.35 -7.91
N ASP A 183 6.38 10.51 -7.70
CA ASP A 183 5.67 11.78 -7.79
C ASP A 183 5.91 12.56 -6.48
N GLN A 184 6.90 13.45 -6.53
CA GLN A 184 7.24 14.31 -5.39
C GLN A 184 6.13 15.30 -5.04
N MET A 185 5.37 15.77 -6.04
CA MET A 185 4.28 16.71 -5.80
C MET A 185 3.15 16.05 -5.00
N MET A 186 2.70 14.86 -5.45
CA MET A 186 1.74 14.07 -4.71
C MET A 186 2.24 13.78 -3.29
N ALA A 187 3.47 13.28 -3.16
CA ALA A 187 4.03 12.91 -1.87
C ALA A 187 4.05 14.09 -0.89
N ARG A 188 4.54 15.26 -1.32
CA ARG A 188 4.57 16.48 -0.49
C ARG A 188 3.19 17.00 -0.13
N LYS A 189 2.18 16.75 -0.98
CA LYS A 189 0.79 17.19 -0.77
C LYS A 189 0.08 16.39 0.32
N ILE A 190 0.35 15.07 0.41
CA ILE A 190 -0.46 14.17 1.25
C ILE A 190 0.30 13.55 2.42
N ALA A 191 1.64 13.54 2.42
CA ALA A 191 2.43 12.89 3.44
C ALA A 191 2.61 13.75 4.70
N ASP A 192 2.52 13.11 5.86
CA ASP A 192 2.88 13.70 7.15
C ASP A 192 4.39 13.54 7.42
N GLU A 193 5.00 12.50 6.84
CA GLU A 193 6.42 12.17 7.00
C GLU A 193 7.00 11.82 5.61
N LEU A 194 8.22 12.29 5.33
CA LEU A 194 8.95 12.01 4.10
C LEU A 194 10.27 11.29 4.42
N LEU A 195 10.53 10.18 3.72
CA LEU A 195 11.79 9.45 3.76
C LEU A 195 12.39 9.44 2.36
N PHE A 196 13.62 9.91 2.22
CA PHE A 196 14.31 9.91 0.93
C PHE A 196 15.32 8.77 0.86
N LEU A 197 15.08 7.82 -0.07
CA LEU A 197 15.97 6.68 -0.33
C LEU A 197 16.78 6.91 -1.61
N ASP A 198 18.09 6.82 -1.50
CA ASP A 198 19.01 6.89 -2.65
C ASP A 198 20.04 5.77 -2.60
N ARG A 199 20.18 5.02 -3.71
CA ARG A 199 21.18 3.94 -3.86
C ARG A 199 21.21 2.95 -2.70
N GLY A 200 20.02 2.66 -2.14
CA GLY A 200 19.84 1.71 -1.05
C GLY A 200 20.11 2.26 0.35
N THR A 201 20.31 3.56 0.52
CA THR A 201 20.52 4.22 1.82
C THR A 201 19.48 5.32 2.05
N ILE A 202 19.06 5.53 3.30
CA ILE A 202 18.25 6.70 3.68
C ILE A 202 19.16 7.92 3.68
N ARG A 203 18.74 9.03 3.03
CA ARG A 203 19.50 10.28 2.93
C ARG A 203 18.99 11.37 3.85
N SER A 204 17.67 11.42 4.07
CA SER A 204 17.01 12.38 4.96
C SER A 204 15.65 11.88 5.38
N GLU A 205 15.24 12.25 6.58
CA GLU A 205 13.89 12.10 7.12
C GLU A 205 13.38 13.53 7.40
N TYR A 206 12.19 13.89 6.89
CA TYR A 206 11.58 15.20 7.10
C TYR A 206 10.10 15.02 7.49
#